data_8f6628679c1ba897a96905444f3ec3b2
#
_entry.id   8f6628679c1ba897a96905444f3ec3b2
#
_cell.length_a   1.000
_cell.length_b   1.000
_cell.length_c   1.000
_cell.angle_alpha   90.00
_cell.angle_beta   90.00
_cell.angle_gamma   90.00
#
_symmetry.space_group_name_H-M   'P 1'
#
loop_
_entity.id
_entity.type
_entity.pdbx_description
1 polymer ?
#
loop_
_entity_poly.entity_id
_entity_poly.type
_entity_poly.pdbx_seq_one_letter_code
_entity_poly.pdbx_strand_id
1 'polypeptide(L)'
;MKKRNKLVAVLLSCCMAVALFAGCGNNDKGTAENDNNQGEQIEVSEEDKYGGTLRIGMAAVANNIDPVKYTGVYETAIIENIGDTLVVYSDDLSEFLPSLATEWEVNEAGNEYTFKLREDVYFHPGKFQDGRQMTAEDVKYSLERSHNESALARLAMLDHCEVIDDFTVKCVLPNPDASFLPALTNGGNVIVPKEEVEGWGDEFGAH
;
A
#
# COMPACT_ATOMS: atom_id res chain seq x y z
N MET A 1 2.29 -62.91 26.49
CA MET A 1 2.55 -61.74 27.34
C MET A 1 2.44 -60.37 26.64
N LYS A 2 2.64 -60.21 25.33
CA LYS A 2 2.60 -58.92 24.60
C LYS A 2 1.22 -58.29 24.44
N LYS A 3 0.11 -59.06 24.46
CA LYS A 3 -1.27 -58.51 24.27
C LYS A 3 -1.87 -57.85 25.53
N ARG A 4 -1.43 -58.32 26.74
CA ARG A 4 -1.95 -57.84 28.03
C ARG A 4 -1.44 -56.44 28.40
N ASN A 5 -0.23 -56.11 27.97
CA ASN A 5 0.37 -54.78 28.23
C ASN A 5 -0.20 -53.65 27.36
N LYS A 6 -0.77 -53.98 26.16
CA LYS A 6 -1.44 -52.98 25.31
C LYS A 6 -2.80 -52.58 25.86
N LEU A 7 -3.52 -53.48 26.49
CA LEU A 7 -4.83 -53.20 27.09
C LEU A 7 -4.72 -52.32 28.34
N VAL A 8 -3.67 -52.52 29.14
CA VAL A 8 -3.39 -51.69 30.33
C VAL A 8 -2.98 -50.29 29.95
N ALA A 9 -2.22 -50.12 28.87
CA ALA A 9 -1.80 -48.78 28.37
C ALA A 9 -2.99 -47.96 27.83
N VAL A 10 -3.97 -48.61 27.17
CA VAL A 10 -5.19 -47.95 26.66
C VAL A 10 -6.12 -47.53 27.79
N LEU A 11 -6.25 -48.33 28.85
CA LEU A 11 -7.06 -48.01 30.02
C LEU A 11 -6.46 -46.86 30.85
N LEU A 12 -5.11 -46.76 30.97
CA LEU A 12 -4.47 -45.65 31.65
C LEU A 12 -4.61 -44.34 30.86
N SER A 13 -4.61 -44.38 29.51
CA SER A 13 -4.80 -43.20 28.67
C SER A 13 -6.21 -42.59 28.76
N CYS A 14 -7.26 -43.44 28.89
CA CYS A 14 -8.63 -42.98 29.07
C CYS A 14 -8.87 -42.35 30.46
N CYS A 15 -8.20 -42.81 31.53
CA CYS A 15 -8.36 -42.23 32.86
C CYS A 15 -7.73 -40.83 32.99
N MET A 16 -6.68 -40.47 32.24
CA MET A 16 -6.13 -39.15 32.26
C MET A 16 -6.97 -38.09 31.50
N ALA A 17 -7.80 -38.51 30.55
CA ALA A 17 -8.65 -37.58 29.82
C ALA A 17 -9.90 -37.12 30.63
N VAL A 18 -10.32 -37.87 31.66
CA VAL A 18 -11.47 -37.52 32.50
C VAL A 18 -11.11 -36.63 33.68
N ALA A 19 -9.86 -36.55 34.09
CA ALA A 19 -9.41 -35.75 35.23
C ALA A 19 -9.23 -34.24 34.94
N LEU A 20 -9.34 -33.82 33.70
CA LEU A 20 -9.17 -32.41 33.30
C LEU A 20 -10.48 -31.60 33.32
N PHE A 21 -11.65 -32.20 33.63
CA PHE A 21 -12.94 -31.51 33.69
C PHE A 21 -13.51 -31.30 35.11
N ALA A 22 -12.73 -31.61 36.16
CA ALA A 22 -13.17 -31.38 37.53
C ALA A 22 -12.30 -30.27 38.17
N GLY A 23 -12.48 -29.03 37.72
CA GLY A 23 -11.86 -27.81 38.25
C GLY A 23 -12.90 -26.85 38.83
N CYS A 24 -13.02 -26.90 40.15
CA CYS A 24 -13.50 -25.89 41.09
C CYS A 24 -14.63 -24.95 40.68
N GLY A 25 -15.83 -25.26 41.18
CA GLY A 25 -16.82 -24.24 41.44
C GLY A 25 -16.50 -23.52 42.75
N ASN A 26 -16.41 -22.22 42.73
CA ASN A 26 -16.54 -21.39 43.93
C ASN A 26 -17.81 -20.54 43.77
N ASN A 27 -18.71 -20.69 44.78
CA ASN A 27 -19.97 -19.98 44.80
C ASN A 27 -19.75 -18.51 45.15
N ASP A 28 -19.98 -17.64 44.18
CA ASP A 28 -20.42 -16.28 44.46
C ASP A 28 -21.65 -15.96 43.62
N LYS A 29 -22.71 -15.54 44.33
CA LYS A 29 -23.98 -15.17 43.74
C LYS A 29 -23.86 -13.83 43.01
N GLY A 30 -23.58 -13.93 41.69
CA GLY A 30 -23.77 -12.84 40.75
C GLY A 30 -24.72 -13.31 39.69
N THR A 31 -25.77 -12.59 39.44
CA THR A 31 -26.79 -12.80 38.41
C THR A 31 -26.11 -13.00 37.05
N ALA A 32 -26.08 -14.25 36.57
CA ALA A 32 -25.64 -14.52 35.19
C ALA A 32 -26.79 -14.15 34.26
N GLU A 33 -26.69 -13.02 33.60
CA GLU A 33 -27.40 -12.78 32.36
C GLU A 33 -26.87 -13.77 31.31
N ASN A 34 -27.79 -14.51 30.74
CA ASN A 34 -27.57 -15.53 29.75
C ASN A 34 -27.28 -14.83 28.42
N ASP A 35 -26.01 -14.50 28.18
CA ASP A 35 -25.57 -13.92 26.92
C ASP A 35 -25.52 -15.03 25.84
N ASN A 36 -26.69 -15.33 25.31
CA ASN A 36 -26.85 -16.11 24.10
C ASN A 36 -26.49 -15.21 22.91
N ASN A 37 -25.22 -14.88 22.79
CA ASN A 37 -24.70 -14.18 21.62
C ASN A 37 -24.63 -15.17 20.45
N GLN A 38 -25.79 -15.50 19.89
CA GLN A 38 -25.86 -15.93 18.48
C GLN A 38 -25.43 -14.71 17.70
N GLY A 39 -24.22 -14.77 17.12
CA GLY A 39 -23.73 -13.74 16.23
C GLY A 39 -24.74 -13.54 15.12
N GLU A 40 -25.59 -12.51 15.25
CA GLU A 40 -26.33 -11.98 14.12
C GLU A 40 -25.30 -11.60 13.07
N GLN A 41 -25.30 -12.30 11.94
CA GLN A 41 -24.65 -11.83 10.73
C GLN A 41 -25.38 -10.55 10.34
N ILE A 42 -24.77 -9.40 10.68
CA ILE A 42 -25.25 -8.11 10.21
C ILE A 42 -24.99 -8.14 8.69
N GLU A 43 -26.02 -8.29 7.90
CA GLU A 43 -25.97 -8.05 6.45
C GLU A 43 -25.73 -6.55 6.27
N VAL A 44 -24.47 -6.15 6.03
CA VAL A 44 -24.09 -4.79 5.71
C VAL A 44 -24.53 -4.54 4.26
N SER A 45 -25.38 -3.53 4.04
CA SER A 45 -25.79 -3.13 2.69
C SER A 45 -24.59 -2.64 1.88
N GLU A 46 -24.67 -2.68 0.54
CA GLU A 46 -23.57 -2.17 -0.30
C GLU A 46 -23.28 -0.68 -0.02
N GLU A 47 -24.33 0.11 0.32
CA GLU A 47 -24.19 1.52 0.69
C GLU A 47 -23.46 1.73 2.02
N ASP A 48 -23.57 0.78 2.95
CA ASP A 48 -22.90 0.84 4.27
C ASP A 48 -21.43 0.39 4.23
N LYS A 49 -20.96 -0.14 3.11
CA LYS A 49 -19.55 -0.56 2.93
C LYS A 49 -18.59 0.60 2.75
N TYR A 50 -19.10 1.76 2.37
CA TYR A 50 -18.27 2.94 2.04
C TYR A 50 -18.57 4.09 2.99
N GLY A 51 -17.52 4.79 3.42
CA GLY A 51 -17.62 5.96 4.28
C GLY A 51 -17.23 5.70 5.73
N GLY A 52 -17.53 6.63 6.61
CA GLY A 52 -17.15 6.60 8.02
C GLY A 52 -15.72 7.11 8.28
N THR A 53 -15.22 6.87 9.49
CA THR A 53 -13.89 7.32 9.91
C THR A 53 -13.09 6.14 10.46
N LEU A 54 -11.99 5.80 9.83
CA LEU A 54 -11.00 4.85 10.34
C LEU A 54 -9.94 5.61 11.16
N ARG A 55 -9.69 5.18 12.40
CA ARG A 55 -8.63 5.72 13.25
C ARG A 55 -7.52 4.71 13.40
N ILE A 56 -6.34 5.04 12.90
CA ILE A 56 -5.15 4.17 12.92
C ILE A 56 -4.16 4.74 13.94
N GLY A 57 -3.77 3.91 14.93
CA GLY A 57 -2.68 4.24 15.85
C GLY A 57 -1.35 3.81 15.24
N MET A 58 -0.38 4.72 15.23
CA MET A 58 0.98 4.46 14.77
C MET A 58 1.96 4.55 15.95
N ALA A 59 3.03 3.75 15.94
CA ALA A 59 4.01 3.71 17.03
C ALA A 59 4.96 4.92 17.02
N ALA A 60 5.06 5.65 15.89
CA ALA A 60 5.82 6.88 15.78
C ALA A 60 5.09 7.90 14.90
N VAL A 61 5.50 9.14 14.97
CA VAL A 61 4.97 10.24 14.15
C VAL A 61 5.66 10.22 12.79
N ALA A 62 4.89 10.38 11.71
CA ALA A 62 5.43 10.71 10.40
C ALA A 62 5.99 12.14 10.43
N ASN A 63 7.24 12.32 10.03
CA ASN A 63 7.91 13.61 10.12
C ASN A 63 7.78 14.44 8.84
N ASN A 64 7.74 13.78 7.69
CA ASN A 64 7.67 14.43 6.39
C ASN A 64 7.08 13.46 5.37
N ILE A 65 5.94 13.82 4.75
CA ILE A 65 5.26 13.01 3.74
C ILE A 65 5.58 13.44 2.31
N ASP A 66 6.63 14.24 2.10
CA ASP A 66 7.15 14.48 0.75
C ASP A 66 7.70 13.18 0.15
N PRO A 67 7.17 12.70 -0.99
CA PRO A 67 7.52 11.41 -1.56
C PRO A 67 9.03 11.22 -1.81
N VAL A 68 9.76 12.28 -2.14
CA VAL A 68 11.18 12.15 -2.41
C VAL A 68 12.07 12.29 -1.17
N LYS A 69 11.55 12.89 -0.08
CA LYS A 69 12.33 13.17 1.15
C LYS A 69 12.14 12.14 2.26
N TYR A 70 11.02 11.41 2.30
CA TYR A 70 10.77 10.46 3.37
C TYR A 70 11.70 9.24 3.32
N THR A 71 11.96 8.65 4.50
CA THR A 71 12.81 7.47 4.64
C THR A 71 12.21 6.39 5.56
N GLY A 72 11.07 6.65 6.17
CA GLY A 72 10.45 5.80 7.17
C GLY A 72 9.22 5.03 6.68
N VAL A 73 8.88 3.96 7.39
CA VAL A 73 7.73 3.09 7.06
C VAL A 73 6.38 3.72 7.40
N TYR A 74 6.34 4.68 8.33
CA TYR A 74 5.10 5.36 8.71
C TYR A 74 4.69 6.38 7.66
N GLU A 75 5.65 7.07 7.08
CA GLU A 75 5.45 7.96 5.95
C GLU A 75 4.97 7.19 4.73
N THR A 76 5.57 6.03 4.43
CA THR A 76 5.13 5.14 3.34
C THR A 76 3.65 4.77 3.52
N ALA A 77 3.25 4.33 4.71
CA ALA A 77 1.87 3.95 4.98
C ALA A 77 0.85 5.10 4.80
N ILE A 78 1.27 6.35 4.97
CA ILE A 78 0.42 7.52 4.68
C ILE A 78 0.40 7.80 3.18
N ILE A 79 1.58 7.91 2.56
CA ILE A 79 1.73 8.29 1.15
C ILE A 79 0.98 7.33 0.23
N GLU A 80 1.08 6.02 0.46
CA GLU A 80 0.39 4.99 -0.33
C GLU A 80 -1.15 4.99 -0.18
N ASN A 81 -1.69 5.74 0.79
CA ASN A 81 -3.14 5.93 0.94
C ASN A 81 -3.66 7.26 0.36
N ILE A 82 -2.79 8.19 -0.01
CA ILE A 82 -3.17 9.52 -0.52
C ILE A 82 -2.63 9.82 -1.91
N GLY A 83 -1.71 9.01 -2.42
CA GLY A 83 -1.10 9.18 -3.72
C GLY A 83 -0.97 7.86 -4.47
N ASP A 84 -0.99 7.95 -5.79
CA ASP A 84 -0.89 6.81 -6.69
C ASP A 84 0.41 6.84 -7.50
N THR A 85 0.85 5.66 -7.90
CA THR A 85 2.00 5.43 -8.79
C THR A 85 1.54 5.03 -10.19
N LEU A 86 2.46 4.98 -11.16
CA LEU A 86 2.12 4.56 -12.54
C LEU A 86 1.61 3.12 -12.58
N VAL A 87 2.25 2.23 -11.84
CA VAL A 87 1.96 0.79 -11.79
C VAL A 87 2.02 0.32 -10.34
N VAL A 88 1.32 -0.76 -10.03
CA VAL A 88 1.34 -1.41 -8.72
C VAL A 88 1.65 -2.90 -8.87
N TYR A 89 2.02 -3.57 -7.78
CA TYR A 89 2.07 -5.03 -7.77
C TYR A 89 0.68 -5.63 -7.60
N SER A 90 0.49 -6.83 -8.17
CA SER A 90 -0.60 -7.72 -7.76
C SER A 90 -0.46 -8.14 -6.29
N ASP A 91 -1.56 -8.58 -5.66
CA ASP A 91 -1.58 -8.98 -4.24
C ASP A 91 -0.56 -10.09 -3.91
N ASP A 92 -0.27 -10.96 -4.87
CA ASP A 92 0.70 -12.05 -4.74
C ASP A 92 2.13 -11.66 -5.20
N LEU A 93 2.34 -10.40 -5.60
CA LEU A 93 3.59 -9.82 -6.10
C LEU A 93 4.13 -10.50 -7.37
N SER A 94 3.29 -11.20 -8.13
CA SER A 94 3.72 -11.97 -9.32
C SER A 94 3.79 -11.15 -10.60
N GLU A 95 3.03 -10.04 -10.67
CA GLU A 95 2.94 -9.21 -11.87
C GLU A 95 2.74 -7.73 -11.52
N PHE A 96 2.96 -6.87 -12.51
CA PHE A 96 2.63 -5.44 -12.43
C PHE A 96 1.25 -5.20 -13.02
N LEU A 97 0.44 -4.45 -12.30
CA LEU A 97 -0.91 -4.07 -12.68
C LEU A 97 -0.97 -2.57 -13.01
N PRO A 98 -1.88 -2.16 -13.90
CA PRO A 98 -2.21 -0.77 -14.16
C PRO A 98 -2.64 -0.02 -12.89
N SER A 99 -2.20 1.26 -12.76
CA SER A 99 -2.68 2.21 -11.76
C SER A 99 -2.94 3.55 -12.43
N LEU A 100 -2.03 4.54 -12.37
CA LEU A 100 -2.17 5.77 -13.17
C LEU A 100 -1.86 5.54 -14.66
N ALA A 101 -1.01 4.54 -14.99
CA ALA A 101 -0.86 4.07 -16.34
C ALA A 101 -1.88 2.95 -16.64
N THR A 102 -2.54 3.01 -17.80
CA THR A 102 -3.45 1.96 -18.29
C THR A 102 -2.70 0.82 -18.96
N GLU A 103 -1.60 1.14 -19.62
CA GLU A 103 -0.71 0.20 -20.32
C GLU A 103 0.69 0.81 -20.48
N TRP A 104 1.66 -0.03 -20.76
CA TRP A 104 3.02 0.40 -21.09
C TRP A 104 3.68 -0.54 -22.08
N GLU A 105 4.62 0.02 -22.83
CA GLU A 105 5.46 -0.70 -23.78
C GLU A 105 6.93 -0.48 -23.45
N VAL A 106 7.74 -1.50 -23.71
CA VAL A 106 9.20 -1.44 -23.55
C VAL A 106 9.83 -1.65 -24.92
N ASN A 107 10.79 -0.82 -25.30
CA ASN A 107 11.49 -0.99 -26.57
C ASN A 107 12.34 -2.28 -26.60
N GLU A 108 12.79 -2.70 -27.79
CA GLU A 108 13.60 -3.91 -27.96
C GLU A 108 14.93 -3.87 -27.17
N ALA A 109 15.48 -2.67 -26.95
CA ALA A 109 16.70 -2.49 -26.18
C ALA A 109 16.49 -2.60 -24.67
N GLY A 110 15.22 -2.53 -24.18
CA GLY A 110 14.88 -2.63 -22.77
C GLY A 110 15.20 -1.38 -21.94
N ASN A 111 15.41 -0.24 -22.59
CA ASN A 111 15.83 1.00 -21.92
C ASN A 111 14.90 2.20 -22.16
N GLU A 112 13.79 2.03 -22.88
CA GLU A 112 12.74 3.04 -23.03
C GLU A 112 11.39 2.41 -22.67
N TYR A 113 10.64 3.07 -21.80
CA TYR A 113 9.33 2.67 -21.33
C TYR A 113 8.32 3.74 -21.69
N THR A 114 7.34 3.44 -22.54
CA THR A 114 6.27 4.35 -22.91
C THR A 114 4.98 3.98 -22.18
N PHE A 115 4.45 4.89 -21.37
CA PHE A 115 3.25 4.71 -20.57
C PHE A 115 2.09 5.48 -21.18
N LYS A 116 0.92 4.85 -21.28
CA LYS A 116 -0.37 5.49 -21.54
C LYS A 116 -1.04 5.77 -20.22
N LEU A 117 -1.45 7.00 -19.99
CA LEU A 117 -2.04 7.44 -18.73
C LEU A 117 -3.57 7.38 -18.76
N ARG A 118 -4.17 7.26 -17.60
CA ARG A 118 -5.61 7.48 -17.40
C ARG A 118 -5.95 8.94 -17.63
N GLU A 119 -7.13 9.17 -18.26
CA GLU A 119 -7.65 10.52 -18.52
C GLU A 119 -8.66 11.00 -17.48
N ASP A 120 -9.01 10.15 -16.50
CA ASP A 120 -10.03 10.43 -15.47
C ASP A 120 -9.42 10.71 -14.08
N VAL A 121 -8.14 11.04 -14.02
CA VAL A 121 -7.42 11.31 -12.78
C VAL A 121 -7.32 12.81 -12.53
N TYR A 122 -7.68 13.22 -11.30
CA TYR A 122 -7.62 14.61 -10.84
C TYR A 122 -6.90 14.66 -9.50
N PHE A 123 -6.08 15.69 -9.31
CA PHE A 123 -5.47 15.93 -8.01
C PHE A 123 -6.50 16.36 -6.97
N HIS A 124 -6.23 16.08 -5.70
CA HIS A 124 -6.97 16.72 -4.61
C HIS A 124 -6.74 18.24 -4.65
N PRO A 125 -7.78 19.06 -4.45
CA PRO A 125 -7.60 20.50 -4.36
C PRO A 125 -6.59 20.86 -3.27
N GLY A 126 -5.64 21.72 -3.61
CA GLY A 126 -4.59 22.20 -2.72
C GLY A 126 -4.61 23.72 -2.56
N LYS A 127 -3.51 24.27 -2.12
CA LYS A 127 -3.36 25.72 -1.94
C LYS A 127 -2.98 26.43 -3.26
N PHE A 128 -2.27 25.76 -4.14
CA PHE A 128 -1.68 26.34 -5.34
C PHE A 128 -2.28 25.80 -6.64
N GLN A 129 -3.23 24.86 -6.53
CA GLN A 129 -4.05 24.34 -7.63
C GLN A 129 -5.43 23.92 -7.08
N ASP A 130 -6.45 23.82 -7.94
CA ASP A 130 -7.87 23.65 -7.59
C ASP A 130 -8.43 22.24 -7.90
N GLY A 131 -7.57 21.23 -7.96
CA GLY A 131 -7.97 19.86 -8.32
C GLY A 131 -8.00 19.63 -9.82
N ARG A 132 -7.02 20.16 -10.54
CA ARG A 132 -6.89 19.96 -11.98
C ARG A 132 -6.59 18.51 -12.35
N GLN A 133 -6.87 18.18 -13.62
CA GLN A 133 -6.52 16.90 -14.20
C GLN A 133 -5.00 16.68 -14.21
N MET A 134 -4.59 15.43 -13.91
CA MET A 134 -3.21 14.96 -14.06
C MET A 134 -2.87 14.81 -15.55
N THR A 135 -1.65 15.16 -15.92
CA THR A 135 -1.10 15.01 -17.28
C THR A 135 0.27 14.35 -17.28
N ALA A 136 0.79 14.05 -18.46
CA ALA A 136 2.13 13.50 -18.65
C ALA A 136 3.24 14.46 -18.14
N GLU A 137 2.98 15.77 -18.10
CA GLU A 137 3.91 16.73 -17.50
C GLU A 137 4.10 16.54 -15.99
N ASP A 138 3.02 16.15 -15.28
CA ASP A 138 3.10 15.85 -13.84
C ASP A 138 3.89 14.57 -13.58
N VAL A 139 3.70 13.58 -14.44
CA VAL A 139 4.46 12.32 -14.37
C VAL A 139 5.94 12.60 -14.61
N LYS A 140 6.28 13.31 -15.68
CA LYS A 140 7.65 13.72 -15.96
C LYS A 140 8.26 14.46 -14.77
N TYR A 141 7.58 15.49 -14.28
CA TYR A 141 8.04 16.29 -13.14
C TYR A 141 8.31 15.42 -11.90
N SER A 142 7.37 14.56 -11.55
CA SER A 142 7.46 13.72 -10.34
C SER A 142 8.59 12.71 -10.41
N LEU A 143 8.74 12.02 -11.55
CA LEU A 143 9.78 11.00 -11.73
C LEU A 143 11.18 11.62 -11.85
N GLU A 144 11.34 12.72 -12.58
CA GLU A 144 12.61 13.45 -12.66
C GLU A 144 12.99 14.08 -11.30
N ARG A 145 12.00 14.56 -10.54
CA ARG A 145 12.22 15.02 -9.16
C ARG A 145 12.68 13.87 -8.27
N SER A 146 12.05 12.68 -8.38
CA SER A 146 12.48 11.49 -7.64
C SER A 146 13.90 11.06 -8.03
N HIS A 147 14.25 11.11 -9.31
CA HIS A 147 15.62 10.86 -9.77
C HIS A 147 16.62 11.81 -9.13
N ASN A 148 16.33 13.12 -9.13
CA ASN A 148 17.27 14.16 -8.73
C ASN A 148 17.35 14.38 -7.21
N GLU A 149 16.24 14.25 -6.47
CA GLU A 149 16.10 14.69 -5.09
C GLU A 149 15.85 13.55 -4.09
N SER A 150 15.58 12.32 -4.55
CA SER A 150 15.23 11.22 -3.64
C SER A 150 16.35 10.92 -2.64
N ALA A 151 16.02 11.05 -1.35
CA ALA A 151 16.92 10.70 -0.25
C ALA A 151 17.43 9.25 -0.30
N LEU A 152 16.69 8.36 -0.95
CA LEU A 152 17.01 6.93 -1.10
C LEU A 152 17.39 6.56 -2.54
N ALA A 153 17.61 7.54 -3.42
CA ALA A 153 17.98 7.34 -4.83
C ALA A 153 17.05 6.35 -5.57
N ARG A 154 15.73 6.47 -5.34
CA ARG A 154 14.71 5.48 -5.79
C ARG A 154 14.67 5.28 -7.30
N LEU A 155 14.97 6.31 -8.09
CA LEU A 155 15.03 6.26 -9.56
C LEU A 155 16.41 6.62 -10.09
N ALA A 156 17.49 6.17 -9.43
CA ALA A 156 18.86 6.44 -9.87
C ALA A 156 19.17 5.93 -11.29
N MET A 157 18.40 4.93 -11.78
CA MET A 157 18.53 4.37 -13.13
C MET A 157 17.82 5.20 -14.22
N LEU A 158 16.97 6.16 -13.86
CA LEU A 158 16.31 7.04 -14.83
C LEU A 158 17.33 8.02 -15.40
N ASP A 159 17.26 8.33 -16.69
CA ASP A 159 17.98 9.47 -17.30
C ASP A 159 17.05 10.69 -17.38
N HIS A 160 15.95 10.54 -18.13
CA HIS A 160 14.94 11.58 -18.26
C HIS A 160 13.59 11.01 -18.69
N CYS A 161 12.55 11.87 -18.66
CA CYS A 161 11.25 11.58 -19.25
C CYS A 161 10.94 12.56 -20.39
N GLU A 162 10.28 12.04 -21.44
CA GLU A 162 9.77 12.79 -22.59
C GLU A 162 8.24 12.77 -22.59
N VAL A 163 7.60 13.94 -22.66
CA VAL A 163 6.16 14.04 -22.86
C VAL A 163 5.88 13.91 -24.36
N ILE A 164 5.10 12.90 -24.73
CA ILE A 164 4.71 12.66 -26.12
C ILE A 164 3.41 13.39 -26.46
N ASP A 165 2.45 13.31 -25.56
CA ASP A 165 1.17 14.04 -25.55
C ASP A 165 0.68 14.17 -24.10
N ASP A 166 -0.50 14.78 -23.88
CA ASP A 166 -1.05 15.05 -22.55
C ASP A 166 -1.20 13.78 -21.69
N PHE A 167 -1.34 12.61 -22.30
CA PHE A 167 -1.56 11.33 -21.62
C PHE A 167 -0.58 10.23 -22.05
N THR A 168 0.56 10.61 -22.62
CA THR A 168 1.61 9.68 -22.99
C THR A 168 2.97 10.21 -22.56
N VAL A 169 3.66 9.45 -21.74
CA VAL A 169 5.03 9.78 -21.27
C VAL A 169 5.97 8.63 -21.58
N LYS A 170 7.19 8.97 -22.01
CA LYS A 170 8.27 8.01 -22.22
C LYS A 170 9.37 8.25 -21.20
N CYS A 171 9.78 7.21 -20.48
CA CYS A 171 10.91 7.21 -19.56
C CYS A 171 12.11 6.55 -20.25
N VAL A 172 13.24 7.23 -20.24
CA VAL A 172 14.49 6.80 -20.88
C VAL A 172 15.52 6.47 -19.80
N LEU A 173 16.15 5.31 -19.95
CA LEU A 173 17.25 4.85 -19.11
C LEU A 173 18.55 4.82 -19.92
N PRO A 174 19.71 5.12 -19.32
CA PRO A 174 21.00 5.06 -20.04
C PRO A 174 21.36 3.61 -20.45
N ASN A 175 20.87 2.63 -19.71
CA ASN A 175 21.06 1.20 -19.99
C ASN A 175 19.78 0.44 -19.58
N PRO A 176 19.52 -0.76 -20.15
CA PRO A 176 18.44 -1.61 -19.70
C PRO A 176 18.56 -1.94 -18.20
N ASP A 177 17.47 -1.75 -17.46
CA ASP A 177 17.43 -2.04 -16.03
C ASP A 177 16.09 -2.65 -15.64
N ALA A 178 16.09 -3.93 -15.27
CA ALA A 178 14.89 -4.66 -14.88
C ALA A 178 14.31 -4.19 -13.54
N SER A 179 15.03 -3.37 -12.77
CA SER A 179 14.53 -2.81 -11.50
C SER A 179 13.68 -1.54 -11.70
N PHE A 180 13.57 -1.01 -12.93
CA PHE A 180 12.83 0.22 -13.17
C PHE A 180 11.33 0.09 -12.88
N LEU A 181 10.64 -0.93 -13.45
CA LEU A 181 9.22 -1.15 -13.14
C LEU A 181 8.96 -1.42 -11.64
N PRO A 182 9.73 -2.32 -10.98
CA PRO A 182 9.69 -2.44 -9.52
C PRO A 182 9.83 -1.10 -8.77
N ALA A 183 10.76 -0.25 -9.18
CA ALA A 183 10.98 1.03 -8.54
C ALA A 183 9.75 1.95 -8.66
N LEU A 184 9.05 1.91 -9.79
CA LEU A 184 7.85 2.73 -10.01
C LEU A 184 6.67 2.36 -9.09
N THR A 185 6.66 1.19 -8.45
CA THR A 185 5.60 0.83 -7.49
C THR A 185 5.82 1.42 -6.09
N ASN A 186 6.97 2.04 -5.84
CA ASN A 186 7.31 2.57 -4.52
C ASN A 186 6.61 3.91 -4.26
N GLY A 187 6.05 4.09 -3.06
CA GLY A 187 5.37 5.33 -2.65
C GLY A 187 6.21 6.62 -2.78
N GLY A 188 7.54 6.51 -2.91
CA GLY A 188 8.41 7.63 -3.24
C GLY A 188 8.31 8.11 -4.70
N ASN A 189 7.60 7.38 -5.53
CA ASN A 189 7.38 7.67 -6.94
C ASN A 189 5.90 7.93 -7.27
N VAL A 190 5.09 8.28 -6.26
CA VAL A 190 3.73 8.80 -6.47
C VAL A 190 3.78 10.11 -7.26
N ILE A 191 2.76 10.32 -8.08
CA ILE A 191 2.67 11.52 -8.92
C ILE A 191 2.08 12.67 -8.12
N VAL A 192 2.74 13.80 -8.13
CA VAL A 192 2.39 15.01 -7.36
C VAL A 192 2.18 16.21 -8.28
N PRO A 193 1.29 17.15 -7.92
CA PRO A 193 1.09 18.37 -8.70
C PRO A 193 2.28 19.32 -8.48
N LYS A 194 2.93 19.71 -9.57
CA LYS A 194 4.11 20.59 -9.57
C LYS A 194 3.86 21.89 -8.82
N GLU A 195 2.71 22.50 -8.97
CA GLU A 195 2.33 23.76 -8.35
C GLU A 195 2.35 23.70 -6.83
N GLU A 196 1.90 22.58 -6.25
CA GLU A 196 1.93 22.38 -4.80
C GLU A 196 3.37 22.21 -4.30
N VAL A 197 4.18 21.41 -5.01
CA VAL A 197 5.59 21.21 -4.63
C VAL A 197 6.36 22.52 -4.68
N GLU A 198 6.25 23.28 -5.77
CA GLU A 198 6.96 24.56 -5.94
C GLU A 198 6.41 25.66 -5.02
N GLY A 199 5.09 25.67 -4.80
CA GLY A 199 4.43 26.66 -3.95
C GLY A 199 4.73 26.51 -2.46
N TRP A 200 4.84 25.29 -1.95
CA TRP A 200 5.24 25.00 -0.58
C TRP A 200 6.76 24.93 -0.39
N GLY A 201 7.52 24.60 -1.44
CA GLY A 201 8.97 24.43 -1.38
C GLY A 201 9.39 23.39 -0.33
N ASP A 202 10.25 23.75 0.59
CA ASP A 202 10.75 22.84 1.63
C ASP A 202 9.68 22.36 2.62
N GLU A 203 8.53 23.03 2.70
CA GLU A 203 7.42 22.68 3.56
C GLU A 203 6.42 21.70 2.92
N PHE A 204 6.59 21.30 1.66
CA PHE A 204 5.64 20.47 0.92
C PHE A 204 5.24 19.18 1.68
N GLY A 205 6.15 18.52 2.33
CA GLY A 205 5.85 17.30 3.08
C GLY A 205 5.28 17.51 4.50
N ALA A 206 4.95 18.73 4.88
CA ALA A 206 4.38 19.08 6.18
C ALA A 206 2.91 19.52 6.10
N HIS A 207 2.33 19.56 4.89
CA HIS A 207 0.97 20.05 4.62
C HIS A 207 0.08 19.04 3.90
#